data_393b4a1f765f9bc574837182bc61eab0
#
_entry.id   393b4a1f765f9bc574837182bc61eab0
#
_cell.length_a   1.000
_cell.length_b   1.000
_cell.length_c   1.000
_cell.angle_alpha   90.00
_cell.angle_beta   90.00
_cell.angle_gamma   90.00
#
_symmetry.space_group_name_H-M   'P 1'
#
loop_
_entity.id
_entity.type
_entity.pdbx_description
1 polymer ?
#
loop_
_entity_poly.entity_id
_entity_poly.type
_entity_poly.pdbx_seq_one_letter_code
_entity_poly.pdbx_strand_id
1 'polypeptide(L)'
;MQALVELYQVFSSGLHAPGRPVGNLLFLGPTGSGKTRIVEAAAEVLFGDSRALVKVDCAEFQHSHEIAKLIGSPPGYLSHRETHPLITQEELAKSHRGELKLSFVLFDEIEKASGALWQLLLGILDKATLTLGDNRRVDLSQTVIFLTSNLGGGEITELMQGGMGFIQPNDMPAKGLNEKVERTAVEAARRKFSPEFMNRLDKVVVFHSLKRQELDEVLEIELGQVQKRLLDRTTSHFQFRITNEGRQFLLKEGTDQRYGARHLKRAIERYVVCPIARLLATAQVRSGDVLLIDRHSGEEELAFIRDAEQWSSYAQMPHAAAYLKLLATASSR
;
A
#
# COMPACT_ATOMS: atom_id res chain seq x y z
N MET A 1 10.43 -7.72 1.98
CA MET A 1 10.02 -8.96 1.29
C MET A 1 10.48 -10.22 2.00
N GLN A 2 11.77 -10.38 2.35
CA GLN A 2 12.30 -11.60 2.97
C GLN A 2 11.52 -12.03 4.22
N ALA A 3 11.16 -11.10 5.12
CA ALA A 3 10.36 -11.39 6.30
C ALA A 3 9.01 -12.05 6.01
N LEU A 4 8.33 -11.65 4.94
CA LEU A 4 7.05 -12.24 4.50
C LEU A 4 7.26 -13.64 3.92
N VAL A 5 8.33 -13.83 3.16
CA VAL A 5 8.68 -15.15 2.61
C VAL A 5 8.99 -16.14 3.73
N GLU A 6 9.78 -15.73 4.73
CA GLU A 6 10.08 -16.54 5.92
C GLU A 6 8.80 -16.96 6.67
N LEU A 7 7.88 -16.00 6.92
CA LEU A 7 6.60 -16.31 7.57
C LEU A 7 5.73 -17.26 6.75
N TYR A 8 5.67 -17.06 5.43
CA TYR A 8 4.94 -17.95 4.55
C TYR A 8 5.52 -19.38 4.57
N GLN A 9 6.85 -19.51 4.57
CA GLN A 9 7.53 -20.82 4.66
C GLN A 9 7.23 -21.51 6.00
N VAL A 10 7.28 -20.78 7.13
CA VAL A 10 6.94 -21.32 8.45
C VAL A 10 5.48 -21.76 8.49
N PHE A 11 4.57 -20.95 7.94
CA PHE A 11 3.15 -21.31 7.85
C PHE A 11 2.93 -22.56 6.99
N SER A 12 3.50 -22.62 5.79
CA SER A 12 3.33 -23.71 4.83
C SER A 12 3.94 -25.02 5.33
N SER A 13 4.97 -24.96 6.18
CA SER A 13 5.56 -26.14 6.81
C SER A 13 4.76 -26.65 8.03
N GLY A 14 3.74 -25.93 8.47
CA GLY A 14 2.96 -26.26 9.68
C GLY A 14 3.73 -26.06 11.00
N LEU A 15 4.88 -25.37 10.98
CA LEU A 15 5.74 -25.16 12.16
C LEU A 15 5.42 -23.87 12.93
N HIS A 16 4.36 -23.13 12.55
CA HIS A 16 3.95 -21.94 13.29
C HIS A 16 3.43 -22.30 14.69
N ALA A 17 3.65 -21.40 15.65
CA ALA A 17 3.25 -21.62 17.04
C ALA A 17 1.72 -21.70 17.18
N PRO A 18 1.17 -22.75 17.80
CA PRO A 18 -0.28 -22.85 18.00
C PRO A 18 -0.79 -21.78 18.97
N GLY A 19 -2.01 -21.27 18.72
CA GLY A 19 -2.66 -20.29 19.59
C GLY A 19 -2.10 -18.88 19.53
N ARG A 20 -1.23 -18.59 18.57
CA ARG A 20 -0.74 -17.24 18.22
C ARG A 20 -0.96 -16.96 16.75
N PRO A 21 -1.02 -15.69 16.33
CA PRO A 21 -1.00 -15.37 14.90
C PRO A 21 0.24 -15.96 14.22
N VAL A 22 0.17 -16.22 12.91
CA VAL A 22 1.30 -16.71 12.10
C VAL A 22 2.50 -15.76 12.18
N GLY A 23 2.22 -14.47 12.29
CA GLY A 23 3.25 -13.46 12.52
C GLY A 23 2.67 -12.09 12.78
N ASN A 24 3.36 -11.31 13.60
CA ASN A 24 3.04 -9.95 14.00
C ASN A 24 4.15 -9.01 13.53
N LEU A 25 3.90 -8.26 12.47
CA LEU A 25 4.88 -7.38 11.83
C LEU A 25 4.56 -5.91 12.07
N LEU A 26 5.51 -5.14 12.56
CA LEU A 26 5.41 -3.68 12.64
C LEU A 26 6.25 -3.03 11.55
N PHE A 27 5.60 -2.23 10.70
CA PHE A 27 6.21 -1.44 9.64
C PHE A 27 6.34 0.01 10.08
N LEU A 28 7.56 0.48 10.26
CA LEU A 28 7.89 1.86 10.64
C LEU A 28 8.44 2.63 9.44
N GLY A 29 8.23 3.93 9.42
CA GLY A 29 8.88 4.80 8.42
C GLY A 29 7.98 5.95 7.94
N PRO A 30 8.51 6.83 7.08
CA PRO A 30 7.81 8.02 6.65
C PRO A 30 6.55 7.71 5.85
N THR A 31 5.65 8.68 5.80
CA THR A 31 4.44 8.60 4.96
C THR A 31 4.82 8.44 3.49
N GLY A 32 4.09 7.58 2.76
CA GLY A 32 4.35 7.37 1.33
C GLY A 32 5.56 6.49 1.00
N SER A 33 6.18 5.83 1.99
CA SER A 33 7.30 4.89 1.79
C SER A 33 6.87 3.48 1.32
N GLY A 34 5.57 3.22 1.14
CA GLY A 34 5.06 1.95 0.62
C GLY A 34 4.65 0.91 1.67
N LYS A 35 4.59 1.25 2.97
CA LYS A 35 4.22 0.32 4.06
C LYS A 35 2.92 -0.44 3.81
N THR A 36 1.85 0.26 3.52
CA THR A 36 0.54 -0.33 3.20
C THR A 36 0.57 -1.08 1.87
N ARG A 37 1.26 -0.51 0.86
CA ARG A 37 1.32 -1.09 -0.49
C ARG A 37 2.00 -2.46 -0.55
N ILE A 38 3.00 -2.71 0.29
CA ILE A 38 3.66 -4.02 0.32
C ILE A 38 2.73 -5.12 0.83
N VAL A 39 1.83 -4.81 1.76
CA VAL A 39 0.81 -5.76 2.26
C VAL A 39 -0.22 -6.06 1.17
N GLU A 40 -0.70 -5.01 0.47
CA GLU A 40 -1.61 -5.15 -0.67
C GLU A 40 -0.98 -5.97 -1.81
N ALA A 41 0.31 -5.72 -2.12
CA ALA A 41 1.04 -6.49 -3.13
C ALA A 41 1.24 -7.95 -2.72
N ALA A 42 1.51 -8.22 -1.44
CA ALA A 42 1.60 -9.58 -0.93
C ALA A 42 0.24 -10.31 -0.99
N ALA A 43 -0.86 -9.62 -0.70
CA ALA A 43 -2.22 -10.17 -0.85
C ALA A 43 -2.53 -10.48 -2.32
N GLU A 44 -2.14 -9.61 -3.26
CA GLU A 44 -2.30 -9.82 -4.69
C GLU A 44 -1.54 -11.08 -5.17
N VAL A 45 -0.31 -11.27 -4.70
CA VAL A 45 0.52 -12.43 -5.06
C VAL A 45 -0.04 -13.73 -4.47
N LEU A 46 -0.44 -13.73 -3.19
CA LEU A 46 -0.85 -14.96 -2.49
C LEU A 46 -2.32 -15.29 -2.73
N PHE A 47 -3.19 -14.28 -2.80
CA PHE A 47 -4.64 -14.47 -2.87
C PHE A 47 -5.26 -14.05 -4.21
N GLY A 48 -4.46 -13.47 -5.13
CA GLY A 48 -4.92 -13.03 -6.45
C GLY A 48 -5.72 -11.72 -6.46
N ASP A 49 -5.87 -11.05 -5.32
CA ASP A 49 -6.52 -9.74 -5.20
C ASP A 49 -5.83 -8.91 -4.12
N SER A 50 -5.38 -7.71 -4.46
CA SER A 50 -4.77 -6.77 -3.53
C SER A 50 -5.69 -6.32 -2.38
N ARG A 51 -7.00 -6.55 -2.52
CA ARG A 51 -8.02 -6.25 -1.51
C ARG A 51 -8.37 -7.45 -0.63
N ALA A 52 -7.78 -8.62 -0.87
CA ALA A 52 -8.00 -9.82 -0.08
C ALA A 52 -7.28 -9.74 1.28
N LEU A 53 -7.57 -8.68 2.02
CA LEU A 53 -7.08 -8.44 3.38
C LEU A 53 -8.12 -7.63 4.17
N VAL A 54 -8.17 -7.83 5.49
CA VAL A 54 -8.97 -6.99 6.38
C VAL A 54 -8.12 -5.77 6.76
N LYS A 55 -8.57 -4.59 6.36
CA LYS A 55 -7.88 -3.32 6.67
C LYS A 55 -8.64 -2.52 7.71
N VAL A 56 -7.94 -2.14 8.77
CA VAL A 56 -8.43 -1.32 9.87
C VAL A 56 -7.62 -0.03 9.92
N ASP A 57 -8.25 1.10 9.62
CA ASP A 57 -7.65 2.42 9.80
C ASP A 57 -7.76 2.83 11.27
N CYS A 58 -6.62 2.83 11.97
CA CYS A 58 -6.60 3.16 13.40
C CYS A 58 -6.92 4.63 13.68
N ALA A 59 -6.90 5.50 12.68
CA ALA A 59 -7.35 6.88 12.81
C ALA A 59 -8.87 7.00 13.05
N GLU A 60 -9.65 5.96 12.70
CA GLU A 60 -11.09 5.89 13.00
C GLU A 60 -11.40 5.39 14.41
N PHE A 61 -10.37 5.04 15.21
CA PHE A 61 -10.48 4.44 16.54
C PHE A 61 -9.73 5.25 17.60
N GLN A 62 -9.81 6.57 17.53
CA GLN A 62 -9.15 7.48 18.47
C GLN A 62 -9.88 7.55 19.82
N HIS A 63 -11.16 7.21 19.85
CA HIS A 63 -11.97 7.21 21.06
C HIS A 63 -12.43 5.81 21.44
N SER A 64 -12.57 5.55 22.75
CA SER A 64 -12.89 4.21 23.25
C SER A 64 -14.25 3.66 22.78
N HIS A 65 -15.23 4.53 22.54
CA HIS A 65 -16.54 4.09 22.07
C HIS A 65 -16.54 3.60 20.59
N GLU A 66 -15.54 3.97 19.81
CA GLU A 66 -15.41 3.56 18.41
C GLU A 66 -15.02 2.08 18.25
N ILE A 67 -14.56 1.44 19.32
CA ILE A 67 -14.27 0.00 19.34
C ILE A 67 -15.48 -0.84 18.90
N ALA A 68 -16.71 -0.35 19.13
CA ALA A 68 -17.90 -1.01 18.67
C ALA A 68 -17.95 -1.21 17.14
N LYS A 69 -17.31 -0.35 16.36
CA LYS A 69 -17.17 -0.52 14.91
C LYS A 69 -16.32 -1.76 14.56
N LEU A 70 -15.34 -2.09 15.42
CA LEU A 70 -14.41 -3.19 15.17
C LEU A 70 -15.00 -4.54 15.61
N ILE A 71 -15.60 -4.58 16.80
CA ILE A 71 -16.06 -5.83 17.44
C ILE A 71 -17.59 -5.99 17.42
N GLY A 72 -18.33 -4.99 16.96
CA GLY A 72 -19.80 -4.96 17.08
C GLY A 72 -20.26 -4.43 18.44
N SER A 73 -21.53 -4.03 18.51
CA SER A 73 -22.17 -3.61 19.76
C SER A 73 -22.79 -4.79 20.50
N PRO A 74 -22.73 -4.82 21.85
CA PRO A 74 -23.38 -5.86 22.64
C PRO A 74 -24.91 -5.90 22.41
N PRO A 75 -25.54 -7.08 22.55
CA PRO A 75 -26.99 -7.21 22.50
C PRO A 75 -27.69 -6.29 23.52
N GLY A 76 -28.74 -5.60 23.10
CA GLY A 76 -29.50 -4.68 23.94
C GLY A 76 -29.12 -3.20 23.80
N TYR A 77 -28.02 -2.87 23.13
CA TYR A 77 -27.70 -1.49 22.78
C TYR A 77 -28.44 -1.06 21.52
N LEU A 78 -28.86 0.24 21.42
CA LEU A 78 -29.61 0.78 20.29
C LEU A 78 -28.92 0.59 18.94
N SER A 79 -27.58 0.60 18.91
CA SER A 79 -26.78 0.42 17.71
C SER A 79 -26.43 -1.05 17.38
N HIS A 80 -26.91 -2.04 18.13
CA HIS A 80 -26.55 -3.46 17.93
C HIS A 80 -26.94 -3.98 16.53
N ARG A 81 -28.07 -3.53 15.96
CA ARG A 81 -28.51 -3.95 14.63
C ARG A 81 -27.80 -3.25 13.48
N GLU A 82 -27.14 -2.14 13.75
CA GLU A 82 -26.53 -1.26 12.75
C GLU A 82 -25.01 -1.44 12.66
N THR A 83 -24.37 -1.99 13.71
CA THR A 83 -22.92 -2.13 13.78
C THR A 83 -22.50 -3.56 13.44
N HIS A 84 -21.98 -3.74 12.21
CA HIS A 84 -21.37 -5.01 11.83
C HIS A 84 -19.87 -4.99 12.18
N PRO A 85 -19.35 -6.04 12.88
CA PRO A 85 -17.94 -6.11 13.18
C PRO A 85 -17.08 -6.12 11.91
N LEU A 86 -15.96 -5.39 11.92
CA LEU A 86 -15.01 -5.36 10.79
C LEU A 86 -14.20 -6.66 10.69
N ILE A 87 -13.87 -7.28 11.84
CA ILE A 87 -13.09 -8.52 11.86
C ILE A 87 -14.04 -9.64 12.28
N THR A 88 -14.45 -10.46 11.33
CA THR A 88 -15.25 -11.67 11.56
C THR A 88 -14.56 -12.87 10.94
N GLN A 89 -14.99 -14.08 11.35
CA GLN A 89 -14.43 -15.32 10.77
C GLN A 89 -14.73 -15.40 9.26
N GLU A 90 -15.89 -14.90 8.85
CA GLU A 90 -16.32 -14.86 7.45
C GLU A 90 -15.45 -13.89 6.63
N GLU A 91 -15.11 -12.71 7.18
CA GLU A 91 -14.23 -11.76 6.50
C GLU A 91 -12.81 -12.32 6.34
N LEU A 92 -12.28 -12.97 7.37
CA LEU A 92 -10.97 -13.63 7.30
C LEU A 92 -10.98 -14.75 6.25
N ALA A 93 -12.05 -15.54 6.19
CA ALA A 93 -12.16 -16.65 5.24
C ALA A 93 -12.25 -16.23 3.77
N LYS A 94 -12.61 -14.97 3.47
CA LYS A 94 -12.67 -14.46 2.08
C LYS A 94 -11.33 -14.49 1.36
N SER A 95 -10.22 -14.41 2.10
CA SER A 95 -8.87 -14.48 1.54
C SER A 95 -8.40 -15.91 1.27
N HIS A 96 -9.08 -16.93 1.81
CA HIS A 96 -8.67 -18.33 1.66
C HIS A 96 -8.78 -18.78 0.20
N ARG A 97 -7.75 -19.48 -0.29
CA ARG A 97 -7.67 -20.03 -1.66
C ARG A 97 -7.24 -21.49 -1.63
N GLY A 98 -8.12 -22.39 -2.03
CA GLY A 98 -7.85 -23.82 -2.03
C GLY A 98 -7.37 -24.30 -0.66
N GLU A 99 -6.17 -24.86 -0.62
CA GLU A 99 -5.52 -25.36 0.61
C GLU A 99 -4.91 -24.25 1.47
N LEU A 100 -4.71 -23.05 0.90
CA LEU A 100 -4.12 -21.90 1.61
C LEU A 100 -5.18 -21.21 2.48
N LYS A 101 -5.20 -21.55 3.77
CA LYS A 101 -6.08 -20.94 4.77
C LYS A 101 -5.34 -19.86 5.55
N LEU A 102 -4.78 -18.91 4.84
CA LEU A 102 -4.04 -17.78 5.41
C LEU A 102 -4.85 -16.49 5.20
N SER A 103 -4.86 -15.63 6.20
CA SER A 103 -5.53 -14.33 6.14
C SER A 103 -4.56 -13.21 6.48
N PHE A 104 -4.80 -12.02 5.94
CA PHE A 104 -4.06 -10.81 6.30
C PHE A 104 -4.98 -9.82 7.00
N VAL A 105 -4.50 -9.30 8.11
CA VAL A 105 -5.14 -8.17 8.82
C VAL A 105 -4.11 -7.05 8.94
N LEU A 106 -4.49 -5.88 8.47
CA LEU A 106 -3.66 -4.67 8.48
C LEU A 106 -4.28 -3.61 9.39
N PHE A 107 -3.58 -3.25 10.46
CA PHE A 107 -3.85 -2.08 11.28
C PHE A 107 -2.98 -0.92 10.80
N ASP A 108 -3.61 0.04 10.13
CA ASP A 108 -2.90 1.18 9.53
C ASP A 108 -2.87 2.36 10.52
N GLU A 109 -1.72 3.04 10.63
CA GLU A 109 -1.48 4.20 11.52
C GLU A 109 -1.76 3.91 13.01
N ILE A 110 -1.22 2.81 13.52
CA ILE A 110 -1.48 2.31 14.87
C ILE A 110 -1.14 3.32 15.99
N GLU A 111 -0.25 4.27 15.77
CA GLU A 111 0.07 5.34 16.72
C GLU A 111 -1.11 6.25 17.06
N LYS A 112 -2.16 6.24 16.24
CA LYS A 112 -3.39 7.03 16.43
C LYS A 112 -4.46 6.31 17.26
N ALA A 113 -4.28 5.01 17.50
CA ALA A 113 -5.23 4.16 18.20
C ALA A 113 -5.48 4.63 19.64
N SER A 114 -6.74 4.50 20.07
CA SER A 114 -7.14 4.71 21.48
C SER A 114 -6.59 3.62 22.39
N GLY A 115 -6.56 3.89 23.71
CA GLY A 115 -6.18 2.91 24.71
C GLY A 115 -7.01 1.62 24.67
N ALA A 116 -8.30 1.73 24.32
CA ALA A 116 -9.19 0.57 24.18
C ALA A 116 -8.77 -0.34 23.01
N LEU A 117 -8.39 0.23 21.86
CA LEU A 117 -7.87 -0.56 20.73
C LEU A 117 -6.54 -1.20 21.09
N TRP A 118 -5.67 -0.51 21.83
CA TRP A 118 -4.40 -1.08 22.31
C TRP A 118 -4.60 -2.33 23.17
N GLN A 119 -5.50 -2.28 24.14
CA GLN A 119 -5.80 -3.42 24.99
C GLN A 119 -6.33 -4.62 24.19
N LEU A 120 -7.17 -4.37 23.22
CA LEU A 120 -7.70 -5.40 22.33
C LEU A 120 -6.61 -6.03 21.48
N LEU A 121 -5.72 -5.20 20.89
CA LEU A 121 -4.58 -5.68 20.11
C LEU A 121 -3.62 -6.54 20.92
N LEU A 122 -3.33 -6.19 22.17
CA LEU A 122 -2.49 -7.02 23.04
C LEU A 122 -3.05 -8.45 23.16
N GLY A 123 -4.37 -8.58 23.28
CA GLY A 123 -5.04 -9.88 23.31
C GLY A 123 -4.93 -10.66 21.99
N ILE A 124 -5.13 -9.96 20.87
CA ILE A 124 -5.04 -10.55 19.52
C ILE A 124 -3.62 -11.05 19.24
N LEU A 125 -2.61 -10.19 19.47
CA LEU A 125 -1.20 -10.50 19.16
C LEU A 125 -0.65 -11.66 20.00
N ASP A 126 -1.20 -11.87 21.21
CA ASP A 126 -0.73 -12.90 22.13
C ASP A 126 -1.48 -14.23 21.98
N LYS A 127 -2.81 -14.17 21.82
CA LYS A 127 -3.69 -15.34 21.88
C LYS A 127 -4.42 -15.64 20.57
N ALA A 128 -4.17 -14.90 19.51
CA ALA A 128 -4.86 -15.03 18.22
C ALA A 128 -6.39 -15.05 18.35
N THR A 129 -6.96 -14.40 19.36
CA THR A 129 -8.40 -14.45 19.62
C THR A 129 -8.96 -13.06 19.81
N LEU A 130 -10.07 -12.78 19.10
CA LEU A 130 -10.87 -11.57 19.25
C LEU A 130 -12.27 -11.96 19.72
N THR A 131 -12.70 -11.41 20.86
CA THR A 131 -14.08 -11.57 21.33
C THR A 131 -14.92 -10.41 20.81
N LEU A 132 -15.98 -10.73 20.08
CA LEU A 132 -16.94 -9.76 19.54
C LEU A 132 -17.92 -9.27 20.62
N GLY A 133 -18.63 -8.19 20.35
CA GLY A 133 -19.62 -7.64 21.26
C GLY A 133 -20.79 -8.57 21.59
N ASP A 134 -21.09 -9.56 20.76
CA ASP A 134 -22.07 -10.62 20.98
C ASP A 134 -21.48 -11.89 21.64
N ASN A 135 -20.26 -11.82 22.18
CA ASN A 135 -19.49 -12.91 22.79
C ASN A 135 -19.03 -14.01 21.83
N ARG A 136 -19.25 -13.90 20.52
CA ARG A 136 -18.59 -14.81 19.56
C ARG A 136 -17.08 -14.56 19.57
N ARG A 137 -16.33 -15.62 19.31
CA ARG A 137 -14.87 -15.55 19.22
C ARG A 137 -14.43 -15.73 17.78
N VAL A 138 -13.53 -14.87 17.33
CA VAL A 138 -12.86 -14.95 16.05
C VAL A 138 -11.46 -15.52 16.29
N ASP A 139 -11.11 -16.56 15.57
CA ASP A 139 -9.78 -17.18 15.61
C ASP A 139 -8.88 -16.55 14.52
N LEU A 140 -7.77 -15.95 14.96
CA LEU A 140 -6.75 -15.35 14.12
C LEU A 140 -5.45 -16.18 14.09
N SER A 141 -5.48 -17.45 14.49
CA SER A 141 -4.29 -18.31 14.50
C SER A 141 -3.71 -18.55 13.09
N GLN A 142 -4.53 -18.44 12.06
CA GLN A 142 -4.12 -18.53 10.65
C GLN A 142 -4.00 -17.13 9.98
N THR A 143 -3.60 -16.12 10.76
CA THR A 143 -3.55 -14.74 10.29
C THR A 143 -2.15 -14.17 10.46
N VAL A 144 -1.67 -13.44 9.44
CA VAL A 144 -0.54 -12.52 9.57
C VAL A 144 -1.08 -11.13 9.89
N ILE A 145 -0.61 -10.57 10.99
CA ILE A 145 -1.00 -9.23 11.44
C ILE A 145 0.09 -8.24 11.07
N PHE A 146 -0.32 -7.25 10.30
CA PHE A 146 0.51 -6.12 9.91
C PHE A 146 0.06 -4.88 10.68
N LEU A 147 1.02 -4.16 11.21
CA LEU A 147 0.80 -2.89 11.87
C LEU A 147 1.68 -1.86 11.17
N THR A 148 1.12 -0.73 10.77
CA THR A 148 1.92 0.35 10.20
C THR A 148 1.96 1.54 11.14
N SER A 149 3.08 2.26 11.13
CA SER A 149 3.24 3.50 11.87
C SER A 149 4.15 4.48 11.14
N ASN A 150 3.83 5.77 11.31
CA ASN A 150 4.65 6.87 10.79
C ASN A 150 5.66 7.39 11.82
N LEU A 151 5.77 6.75 12.99
CA LEU A 151 6.73 7.12 14.02
C LEU A 151 8.18 7.06 13.49
N GLY A 152 8.98 8.00 13.91
CA GLY A 152 10.36 8.14 13.45
C GLY A 152 10.50 8.69 12.03
N GLY A 153 9.38 8.89 11.29
CA GLY A 153 9.42 9.35 9.90
C GLY A 153 10.06 10.73 9.72
N GLY A 154 9.83 11.66 10.65
CA GLY A 154 10.47 12.97 10.66
C GLY A 154 11.98 12.87 10.88
N GLU A 155 12.39 12.18 11.96
CA GLU A 155 13.80 11.97 12.30
C GLU A 155 14.55 11.21 11.19
N ILE A 156 13.91 10.22 10.56
CA ILE A 156 14.47 9.50 9.40
C ILE A 156 14.69 10.46 8.23
N THR A 157 13.72 11.31 7.92
CA THR A 157 13.81 12.26 6.83
C THR A 157 14.93 13.29 7.08
N GLU A 158 15.03 13.80 8.28
CA GLU A 158 16.11 14.72 8.69
C GLU A 158 17.49 14.07 8.60
N LEU A 159 17.65 12.82 9.06
CA LEU A 159 18.89 12.07 8.95
C LEU A 159 19.32 11.84 7.50
N MET A 160 18.36 11.60 6.60
CA MET A 160 18.64 11.39 5.17
C MET A 160 18.95 12.69 4.42
N GLN A 161 18.48 13.85 4.93
CA GLN A 161 18.75 15.18 4.35
C GLN A 161 20.05 15.82 4.84
N GLY A 162 20.80 15.17 5.72
CA GLY A 162 22.03 15.74 6.30
C GLY A 162 21.71 16.71 7.44
N GLY A 163 20.84 16.29 8.39
CA GLY A 163 20.44 17.07 9.56
C GLY A 163 21.61 17.67 10.34
N MET A 164 21.36 18.75 11.08
CA MET A 164 22.30 19.61 11.81
C MET A 164 23.43 18.85 12.56
N GLY A 165 24.43 18.43 11.85
CA GLY A 165 25.64 17.80 12.36
C GLY A 165 26.76 17.89 11.32
N PHE A 166 27.98 18.08 11.78
CA PHE A 166 29.21 18.29 10.98
C PHE A 166 29.61 17.15 10.03
N ILE A 167 28.76 16.12 9.87
CA ILE A 167 29.02 14.98 8.97
C ILE A 167 27.98 15.03 7.85
N GLN A 168 28.44 15.27 6.62
CA GLN A 168 27.60 15.18 5.44
C GLN A 168 27.17 13.72 5.20
N PRO A 169 25.94 13.43 4.72
CA PRO A 169 25.48 12.07 4.43
C PRO A 169 26.38 11.32 3.45
N ASN A 170 27.12 12.05 2.61
CA ASN A 170 28.06 11.48 1.65
C ASN A 170 29.35 10.93 2.29
N ASP A 171 29.66 11.29 3.53
CA ASP A 171 30.87 10.84 4.23
C ASP A 171 30.66 9.55 5.04
N MET A 172 29.40 9.11 5.19
CA MET A 172 29.07 7.83 5.85
C MET A 172 28.91 6.71 4.83
N PRO A 173 29.47 5.53 5.06
CA PRO A 173 29.16 4.36 4.25
C PRO A 173 27.65 4.07 4.35
N ALA A 174 27.00 3.77 3.23
CA ALA A 174 25.54 3.56 3.14
C ALA A 174 24.99 2.58 4.20
N LYS A 175 25.81 1.60 4.61
CA LYS A 175 25.48 0.64 5.66
C LYS A 175 25.31 1.31 7.03
N GLY A 176 26.21 2.21 7.41
CA GLY A 176 26.15 2.91 8.71
C GLY A 176 24.97 3.88 8.80
N LEU A 177 24.58 4.50 7.68
CA LEU A 177 23.39 5.36 7.63
C LEU A 177 22.11 4.54 7.80
N ASN A 178 21.99 3.40 7.14
CA ASN A 178 20.82 2.52 7.27
C ASN A 178 20.66 2.01 8.71
N GLU A 179 21.73 1.56 9.35
CA GLU A 179 21.72 1.10 10.76
C GLU A 179 21.27 2.24 11.71
N LYS A 180 21.74 3.47 11.47
CA LYS A 180 21.33 4.64 12.26
C LYS A 180 19.84 4.96 12.07
N VAL A 181 19.33 4.90 10.85
CA VAL A 181 17.92 5.11 10.51
C VAL A 181 17.05 4.05 11.20
N GLU A 182 17.42 2.77 11.10
CA GLU A 182 16.70 1.68 11.74
C GLU A 182 16.65 1.85 13.28
N ARG A 183 17.78 2.17 13.87
CA ARG A 183 17.87 2.42 15.32
C ARG A 183 16.98 3.58 15.75
N THR A 184 17.01 4.71 15.03
CA THR A 184 16.19 5.89 15.33
C THR A 184 14.70 5.58 15.23
N ALA A 185 14.28 4.84 14.19
CA ALA A 185 12.88 4.42 14.03
C ALA A 185 12.41 3.53 15.18
N VAL A 186 13.22 2.53 15.55
CA VAL A 186 12.89 1.61 16.65
C VAL A 186 12.88 2.34 17.99
N GLU A 187 13.78 3.29 18.23
CA GLU A 187 13.77 4.11 19.43
C GLU A 187 12.53 5.01 19.51
N ALA A 188 12.10 5.60 18.40
CA ALA A 188 10.86 6.37 18.33
C ALA A 188 9.63 5.50 18.64
N ALA A 189 9.59 4.28 18.11
CA ALA A 189 8.53 3.31 18.42
C ALA A 189 8.54 2.91 19.91
N ARG A 190 9.70 2.62 20.50
CA ARG A 190 9.83 2.29 21.94
C ARG A 190 9.44 3.44 22.87
N ARG A 191 9.56 4.69 22.44
CA ARG A 191 9.07 5.84 23.23
C ARG A 191 7.54 5.95 23.24
N LYS A 192 6.89 5.49 22.18
CA LYS A 192 5.43 5.59 22.02
C LYS A 192 4.71 4.34 22.47
N PHE A 193 5.24 3.17 22.19
CA PHE A 193 4.62 1.87 22.43
C PHE A 193 5.14 1.25 23.73
N SER A 194 4.26 0.59 24.48
CA SER A 194 4.67 -0.08 25.70
C SER A 194 5.64 -1.24 25.42
N PRO A 195 6.55 -1.56 26.36
CA PRO A 195 7.42 -2.73 26.22
C PRO A 195 6.63 -4.02 26.02
N GLU A 196 5.47 -4.13 26.65
CA GLU A 196 4.57 -5.28 26.53
C GLU A 196 4.10 -5.48 25.08
N PHE A 197 3.73 -4.40 24.38
CA PHE A 197 3.35 -4.46 22.97
C PHE A 197 4.55 -4.83 22.07
N MET A 198 5.69 -4.16 22.28
CA MET A 198 6.90 -4.43 21.49
C MET A 198 7.38 -5.88 21.59
N ASN A 199 7.20 -6.52 22.75
CA ASN A 199 7.57 -7.92 22.97
C ASN A 199 6.64 -8.94 22.29
N ARG A 200 5.47 -8.52 21.79
CA ARG A 200 4.54 -9.37 21.03
C ARG A 200 4.75 -9.30 19.52
N LEU A 201 5.66 -8.46 19.08
CA LEU A 201 6.02 -8.34 17.67
C LEU A 201 7.12 -9.35 17.31
N ASP A 202 6.93 -10.07 16.22
CA ASP A 202 7.92 -11.01 15.72
C ASP A 202 9.03 -10.27 14.95
N LYS A 203 8.67 -9.20 14.24
CA LYS A 203 9.64 -8.39 13.47
C LYS A 203 9.21 -6.94 13.35
N VAL A 204 10.19 -6.05 13.48
CA VAL A 204 10.05 -4.62 13.14
C VAL A 204 10.80 -4.38 11.84
N VAL A 205 10.11 -3.84 10.85
CA VAL A 205 10.66 -3.53 9.53
C VAL A 205 10.64 -2.03 9.31
N VAL A 206 11.80 -1.44 9.06
CA VAL A 206 11.92 -0.01 8.82
C VAL A 206 11.93 0.29 7.33
N PHE A 207 11.03 1.15 6.91
CA PHE A 207 10.92 1.67 5.55
C PHE A 207 11.65 3.01 5.46
N HIS A 208 12.45 3.15 4.43
CA HIS A 208 13.18 4.38 4.12
C HIS A 208 12.34 5.29 3.19
N SER A 209 12.70 6.57 3.14
CA SER A 209 12.18 7.45 2.09
C SER A 209 12.62 6.94 0.72
N LEU A 210 11.71 7.00 -0.25
CA LEU A 210 11.97 6.52 -1.61
C LEU A 210 13.01 7.41 -2.29
N LYS A 211 13.99 6.78 -2.93
CA LYS A 211 14.98 7.43 -3.77
C LYS A 211 14.37 7.76 -5.15
N ARG A 212 15.03 8.64 -5.90
CA ARG A 212 14.55 9.02 -7.23
C ARG A 212 14.35 7.84 -8.17
N GLN A 213 15.25 6.87 -8.18
CA GLN A 213 15.12 5.65 -8.99
C GLN A 213 13.88 4.83 -8.62
N GLU A 214 13.62 4.69 -7.31
CA GLU A 214 12.43 3.99 -6.80
C GLU A 214 11.13 4.74 -7.12
N LEU A 215 11.17 6.08 -7.14
CA LEU A 215 10.04 6.91 -7.58
C LEU A 215 9.78 6.78 -9.08
N ASP A 216 10.82 6.62 -9.92
CA ASP A 216 10.67 6.31 -11.35
C ASP A 216 9.94 4.98 -11.53
N GLU A 217 10.32 3.93 -10.79
CA GLU A 217 9.64 2.63 -10.83
C GLU A 217 8.17 2.73 -10.36
N VAL A 218 7.91 3.49 -9.30
CA VAL A 218 6.55 3.76 -8.81
C VAL A 218 5.74 4.50 -9.87
N LEU A 219 6.32 5.48 -10.57
CA LEU A 219 5.67 6.20 -11.67
C LEU A 219 5.21 5.23 -12.76
N GLU A 220 6.07 4.31 -13.20
CA GLU A 220 5.73 3.30 -14.21
C GLU A 220 4.57 2.40 -13.75
N ILE A 221 4.61 1.93 -12.52
CA ILE A 221 3.55 1.10 -11.94
C ILE A 221 2.22 1.86 -11.92
N GLU A 222 2.21 3.10 -11.45
CA GLU A 222 1.00 3.91 -11.37
C GLU A 222 0.44 4.28 -12.75
N LEU A 223 1.30 4.63 -13.72
CA LEU A 223 0.87 4.86 -15.10
C LEU A 223 0.30 3.59 -15.74
N GLY A 224 0.91 2.43 -15.50
CA GLY A 224 0.38 1.13 -15.92
C GLY A 224 -1.01 0.84 -15.33
N GLN A 225 -1.24 1.20 -14.05
CA GLN A 225 -2.57 1.06 -13.44
C GLN A 225 -3.60 2.01 -14.06
N VAL A 226 -3.20 3.24 -14.43
CA VAL A 226 -4.07 4.17 -15.17
C VAL A 226 -4.45 3.57 -16.52
N GLN A 227 -3.47 3.05 -17.26
CA GLN A 227 -3.71 2.40 -18.55
C GLN A 227 -4.66 1.20 -18.43
N LYS A 228 -4.46 0.36 -17.42
CA LYS A 228 -5.35 -0.77 -17.13
C LYS A 228 -6.77 -0.30 -16.83
N ARG A 229 -6.93 0.73 -15.98
CA ARG A 229 -8.26 1.32 -15.69
C ARG A 229 -8.98 1.84 -16.94
N LEU A 230 -8.23 2.46 -17.86
CA LEU A 230 -8.78 2.93 -19.12
C LEU A 230 -9.31 1.77 -19.97
N LEU A 231 -8.59 0.68 -20.06
CA LEU A 231 -8.99 -0.49 -20.84
C LEU A 231 -10.16 -1.25 -20.20
N ASP A 232 -10.17 -1.37 -18.88
CA ASP A 232 -11.17 -2.17 -18.16
C ASP A 232 -12.51 -1.45 -17.98
N ARG A 233 -12.52 -0.12 -17.95
CA ARG A 233 -13.69 0.66 -17.51
C ARG A 233 -14.25 1.63 -18.52
N THR A 234 -13.57 1.88 -19.64
CA THR A 234 -14.05 2.79 -20.67
C THR A 234 -14.54 2.05 -21.89
N THR A 235 -15.54 2.60 -22.59
CA THR A 235 -15.99 2.08 -23.89
C THR A 235 -15.01 2.42 -25.02
N SER A 236 -14.15 3.41 -24.81
CA SER A 236 -13.14 3.84 -25.76
C SER A 236 -11.79 3.25 -25.34
N HIS A 237 -11.43 2.12 -25.94
CA HIS A 237 -10.15 1.47 -25.70
C HIS A 237 -9.05 2.16 -26.49
N PHE A 238 -8.23 2.96 -25.83
CA PHE A 238 -7.07 3.63 -26.40
C PHE A 238 -5.86 3.50 -25.48
N GLN A 239 -4.70 3.80 -25.99
CA GLN A 239 -3.45 3.76 -25.23
C GLN A 239 -2.87 5.16 -25.11
N PHE A 240 -2.11 5.39 -24.05
CA PHE A 240 -1.29 6.58 -23.94
C PHE A 240 0.18 6.22 -23.73
N ARG A 241 1.05 7.10 -24.14
CA ARG A 241 2.49 7.08 -23.89
C ARG A 241 2.90 8.39 -23.29
N ILE A 242 3.97 8.37 -22.54
CA ILE A 242 4.53 9.56 -21.95
C ILE A 242 6.01 9.67 -22.35
N THR A 243 6.42 10.85 -22.77
CA THR A 243 7.83 11.12 -23.11
C THR A 243 8.69 11.20 -21.86
N ASN A 244 10.02 11.18 -22.03
CA ASN A 244 10.94 11.38 -20.91
C ASN A 244 10.76 12.75 -20.26
N GLU A 245 10.48 13.78 -21.04
CA GLU A 245 10.20 15.14 -20.57
C GLU A 245 8.92 15.18 -19.72
N GLY A 246 7.87 14.50 -20.17
CA GLY A 246 6.63 14.33 -19.42
C GLY A 246 6.82 13.56 -18.10
N ARG A 247 7.64 12.50 -18.13
CA ARG A 247 8.00 11.74 -16.90
C ARG A 247 8.76 12.60 -15.90
N GLN A 248 9.78 13.34 -16.37
CA GLN A 248 10.56 14.23 -15.52
C GLN A 248 9.69 15.33 -14.91
N PHE A 249 8.70 15.84 -15.66
CA PHE A 249 7.72 16.77 -15.14
C PHE A 249 6.88 16.15 -14.01
N LEU A 250 6.30 14.95 -14.23
CA LEU A 250 5.51 14.28 -13.21
C LEU A 250 6.33 13.96 -11.96
N LEU A 251 7.58 13.55 -12.11
CA LEU A 251 8.48 13.33 -10.98
C LEU A 251 8.78 14.63 -10.25
N LYS A 252 9.03 15.73 -10.96
CA LYS A 252 9.29 17.03 -10.35
C LYS A 252 8.08 17.51 -9.54
N GLU A 253 6.89 17.49 -10.14
CA GLU A 253 5.64 17.92 -9.51
C GLU A 253 5.16 16.93 -8.42
N GLY A 254 5.48 15.66 -8.59
CA GLY A 254 5.07 14.57 -7.70
C GLY A 254 6.08 14.22 -6.61
N THR A 255 7.26 14.83 -6.58
CA THR A 255 8.26 14.54 -5.55
C THR A 255 8.19 15.60 -4.46
N ASP A 256 7.62 15.21 -3.33
CA ASP A 256 7.81 15.91 -2.06
C ASP A 256 8.49 14.94 -1.08
N GLN A 257 9.64 15.35 -0.57
CA GLN A 257 10.44 14.52 0.34
C GLN A 257 9.70 14.15 1.64
N ARG A 258 8.67 14.93 2.02
CA ARG A 258 7.88 14.68 3.24
C ARG A 258 6.75 13.67 3.02
N TYR A 259 6.25 13.53 1.79
CA TYR A 259 5.04 12.76 1.49
C TYR A 259 5.24 11.59 0.53
N GLY A 260 6.47 11.42 0.01
CA GLY A 260 6.86 10.30 -0.83
C GLY A 260 5.91 10.05 -2.03
N ALA A 261 5.61 8.81 -2.33
CA ALA A 261 4.80 8.41 -3.47
C ALA A 261 3.33 8.91 -3.46
N ARG A 262 2.81 9.40 -2.34
CA ARG A 262 1.44 9.96 -2.31
C ARG A 262 1.30 11.21 -3.18
N HIS A 263 2.33 12.07 -3.21
CA HIS A 263 2.35 13.25 -4.08
C HIS A 263 2.42 12.86 -5.55
N LEU A 264 3.19 11.83 -5.88
CA LEU A 264 3.28 11.33 -7.25
C LEU A 264 1.93 10.83 -7.77
N LYS A 265 1.16 10.11 -6.96
CA LYS A 265 -0.21 9.72 -7.31
C LYS A 265 -1.11 10.91 -7.59
N ARG A 266 -1.03 11.96 -6.76
CA ARG A 266 -1.80 13.19 -6.97
C ARG A 266 -1.38 13.94 -8.23
N ALA A 267 -0.08 13.96 -8.53
CA ALA A 267 0.42 14.55 -9.77
C ALA A 267 -0.10 13.79 -10.99
N ILE A 268 -0.06 12.46 -10.98
CA ILE A 268 -0.62 11.63 -12.06
C ILE A 268 -2.13 11.88 -12.22
N GLU A 269 -2.88 11.92 -11.12
CA GLU A 269 -4.32 12.19 -11.16
C GLU A 269 -4.61 13.57 -11.76
N ARG A 270 -3.88 14.59 -11.33
CA ARG A 270 -4.05 15.98 -11.79
C ARG A 270 -3.63 16.18 -13.24
N TYR A 271 -2.44 15.71 -13.61
CA TYR A 271 -1.79 16.05 -14.88
C TYR A 271 -2.00 15.00 -15.98
N VAL A 272 -2.44 13.79 -15.64
CA VAL A 272 -2.69 12.72 -16.62
C VAL A 272 -4.17 12.32 -16.62
N VAL A 273 -4.69 11.85 -15.51
CA VAL A 273 -6.04 11.26 -15.45
C VAL A 273 -7.14 12.31 -15.73
N CYS A 274 -7.08 13.46 -15.06
CA CYS A 274 -8.09 14.52 -15.26
C CYS A 274 -8.13 15.06 -16.70
N PRO A 275 -6.98 15.38 -17.36
CA PRO A 275 -7.00 15.76 -18.77
C PRO A 275 -7.51 14.65 -19.70
N ILE A 276 -7.09 13.40 -19.51
CA ILE A 276 -7.59 12.25 -20.27
C ILE A 276 -9.11 12.13 -20.13
N ALA A 277 -9.65 12.27 -18.92
CA ALA A 277 -11.08 12.21 -18.68
C ALA A 277 -11.85 13.31 -19.43
N ARG A 278 -11.27 14.52 -19.55
CA ARG A 278 -11.87 15.60 -20.36
C ARG A 278 -11.87 15.27 -21.85
N LEU A 279 -10.77 14.73 -22.39
CA LEU A 279 -10.66 14.31 -23.78
C LEU A 279 -11.67 13.20 -24.12
N LEU A 280 -11.90 12.27 -23.20
CA LEU A 280 -12.94 11.25 -23.33
C LEU A 280 -14.35 11.85 -23.32
N ALA A 281 -14.64 12.73 -22.36
CA ALA A 281 -15.96 13.35 -22.21
C ALA A 281 -16.33 14.24 -23.41
N THR A 282 -15.33 14.80 -24.08
CA THR A 282 -15.53 15.65 -25.30
C THR A 282 -15.37 14.86 -26.61
N ALA A 283 -15.26 13.53 -26.54
CA ALA A 283 -15.06 12.65 -27.70
C ALA A 283 -13.86 13.03 -28.60
N GLN A 284 -12.85 13.67 -28.03
CA GLN A 284 -11.62 14.02 -28.74
C GLN A 284 -10.68 12.82 -28.92
N VAL A 285 -10.82 11.78 -28.09
CA VAL A 285 -10.09 10.52 -28.20
C VAL A 285 -11.07 9.39 -28.49
N ARG A 286 -10.71 8.51 -29.44
CA ARG A 286 -11.53 7.39 -29.91
C ARG A 286 -10.85 6.06 -29.65
N SER A 287 -11.61 4.98 -29.74
CA SER A 287 -11.05 3.62 -29.68
C SER A 287 -10.01 3.42 -30.80
N GLY A 288 -8.87 2.87 -30.42
CA GLY A 288 -7.73 2.63 -31.33
C GLY A 288 -6.73 3.78 -31.42
N ASP A 289 -7.03 4.95 -30.84
CA ASP A 289 -6.08 6.05 -30.82
C ASP A 289 -4.88 5.74 -29.91
N VAL A 290 -3.74 6.35 -30.23
CA VAL A 290 -2.58 6.45 -29.35
C VAL A 290 -2.41 7.91 -28.95
N LEU A 291 -2.39 8.17 -27.66
CA LEU A 291 -2.23 9.49 -27.10
C LEU A 291 -0.79 9.66 -26.61
N LEU A 292 -0.03 10.57 -27.21
CA LEU A 292 1.29 10.94 -26.72
C LEU A 292 1.15 12.09 -25.73
N ILE A 293 1.68 11.88 -24.52
CA ILE A 293 1.74 12.88 -23.46
C ILE A 293 3.17 13.41 -23.41
N ASP A 294 3.33 14.68 -23.72
CA ASP A 294 4.63 15.33 -23.81
C ASP A 294 4.68 16.63 -22.99
N ARG A 295 5.87 17.14 -22.77
CA ARG A 295 6.09 18.46 -22.19
C ARG A 295 6.93 19.31 -23.11
N HIS A 296 6.38 20.42 -23.55
CA HIS A 296 7.17 21.40 -24.31
C HIS A 296 8.02 22.25 -23.36
N SER A 297 9.23 22.58 -23.81
CA SER A 297 10.17 23.37 -23.02
C SER A 297 9.58 24.74 -22.66
N GLY A 298 9.44 25.01 -21.35
CA GLY A 298 8.91 26.28 -20.85
C GLY A 298 7.43 26.27 -20.44
N GLU A 299 6.69 25.21 -20.73
CA GLU A 299 5.28 25.10 -20.31
C GLU A 299 5.13 24.46 -18.92
N GLU A 300 4.12 24.91 -18.18
CA GLU A 300 3.78 24.37 -16.86
C GLU A 300 2.75 23.22 -16.94
N GLU A 301 2.33 22.84 -18.15
CA GLU A 301 1.34 21.81 -18.41
C GLU A 301 1.87 20.74 -19.38
N LEU A 302 1.22 19.57 -19.37
CA LEU A 302 1.49 18.50 -20.32
C LEU A 302 0.64 18.70 -21.58
N ALA A 303 1.25 18.52 -22.75
CA ALA A 303 0.58 18.48 -24.04
C ALA A 303 0.09 17.05 -24.34
N PHE A 304 -1.10 16.95 -24.91
CA PHE A 304 -1.73 15.70 -25.31
C PHE A 304 -1.88 15.68 -26.83
N ILE A 305 -1.08 14.86 -27.49
CA ILE A 305 -0.98 14.80 -28.94
C ILE A 305 -1.59 13.48 -29.40
N ARG A 306 -2.58 13.55 -30.28
CA ARG A 306 -3.17 12.37 -30.89
C ARG A 306 -2.29 11.91 -32.04
N ASP A 307 -1.72 10.71 -31.94
CA ASP A 307 -0.89 10.10 -32.95
C ASP A 307 -1.67 8.96 -33.63
N ALA A 308 -2.15 9.22 -34.85
CA ALA A 308 -2.93 8.26 -35.61
C ALA A 308 -2.05 7.30 -36.46
N GLU A 309 -0.78 7.63 -36.69
CA GLU A 309 0.06 6.93 -37.68
C GLU A 309 1.01 5.86 -37.07
N GLN A 310 1.29 5.92 -35.77
CA GLN A 310 2.31 5.03 -35.16
C GLN A 310 1.79 3.72 -34.58
N TRP A 311 0.51 3.42 -34.70
CA TRP A 311 -0.04 2.16 -34.17
C TRP A 311 0.61 0.91 -34.75
N SER A 312 0.92 0.92 -36.07
CA SER A 312 1.51 -0.24 -36.79
C SER A 312 2.94 -0.56 -36.34
N SER A 313 3.74 0.45 -35.99
CA SER A 313 5.12 0.25 -35.51
C SER A 313 5.17 -0.19 -34.04
N TYR A 314 4.17 0.16 -33.25
CA TYR A 314 4.09 -0.19 -31.84
C TYR A 314 3.70 -1.66 -31.60
N ALA A 315 2.85 -2.20 -32.45
CA ALA A 315 2.46 -3.60 -32.39
C ALA A 315 3.66 -4.58 -32.50
N GLN A 316 4.80 -4.09 -32.99
CA GLN A 316 6.03 -4.87 -33.16
C GLN A 316 6.99 -4.80 -31.95
N MET A 317 6.71 -4.01 -30.90
CA MET A 317 7.57 -3.95 -29.71
C MET A 317 7.29 -5.10 -28.71
N PRO A 318 8.32 -5.65 -28.04
CA PRO A 318 8.16 -6.80 -27.13
C PRO A 318 7.14 -6.61 -26.02
N HIS A 319 7.00 -5.39 -25.51
CA HIS A 319 6.03 -5.06 -24.46
C HIS A 319 4.59 -4.96 -24.98
N ALA A 320 4.40 -4.58 -26.23
CA ALA A 320 3.09 -4.55 -26.86
C ALA A 320 2.58 -5.96 -27.20
N ALA A 321 3.47 -6.87 -27.56
CA ALA A 321 3.12 -8.27 -27.86
C ALA A 321 2.52 -9.01 -26.65
N ALA A 322 3.03 -8.77 -25.44
CA ALA A 322 2.45 -9.31 -24.20
C ALA A 322 1.06 -8.72 -23.92
N TYR A 323 0.85 -7.45 -24.23
CA TYR A 323 -0.39 -6.72 -24.02
C TYR A 323 -1.47 -7.08 -25.06
N LEU A 324 -1.07 -7.26 -26.33
CA LEU A 324 -1.95 -7.74 -27.41
C LEU A 324 -2.45 -9.18 -27.18
N LYS A 325 -1.63 -10.03 -26.55
CA LYS A 325 -2.08 -11.36 -26.12
C LYS A 325 -3.17 -11.29 -25.04
N LEU A 326 -3.07 -10.35 -24.11
CA LEU A 326 -4.09 -10.11 -23.09
C LEU A 326 -5.40 -9.57 -23.70
N LEU A 327 -5.33 -8.68 -24.70
CA LEU A 327 -6.50 -8.17 -25.41
C LEU A 327 -7.18 -9.25 -26.28
N ALA A 328 -6.41 -10.10 -26.94
CA ALA A 328 -6.94 -11.19 -27.76
C ALA A 328 -7.67 -12.25 -26.90
N THR A 329 -7.21 -12.51 -25.67
CA THR A 329 -7.89 -13.42 -24.74
C THR A 329 -9.11 -12.80 -24.06
N ALA A 330 -9.20 -11.48 -23.95
CA ALA A 330 -10.37 -10.78 -23.40
C ALA A 330 -11.51 -10.63 -24.43
N SER A 331 -11.19 -10.64 -25.75
CA SER A 331 -12.18 -10.50 -26.85
C SER A 331 -12.82 -11.82 -27.25
N SER A 332 -12.36 -12.94 -26.69
CA SER A 332 -12.87 -14.30 -26.96
C SER A 332 -13.70 -14.91 -25.81
N ARG A 333 -14.21 -14.06 -24.91
CA ARG A 333 -15.16 -14.45 -23.84
C ARG A 333 -16.43 -13.65 -23.91
#